data_2f88d3fb13bb45c78b7d72811abd3c2c
#
_entry.id   2f88d3fb13bb45c78b7d72811abd3c2c
#
_cell.length_a   1.000
_cell.length_b   1.000
_cell.length_c   1.000
_cell.angle_alpha   90.00
_cell.angle_beta   90.00
_cell.angle_gamma   90.00
#
_symmetry.space_group_name_H-M   'P 1'
#
loop_
_entity.id
_entity.type
_entity.pdbx_description
1 polymer ?
#
loop_
_entity_poly.entity_id
_entity_poly.type
_entity_poly.pdbx_seq_one_letter_code
_entity_poly.pdbx_strand_id
1 'polypeptide(L)'
;MTSDQGESRLSEHPHRGVVTGVGAMTCLGENAAETWESMREGRSGIRVVDRAQFEAFGDDWSTIIGGEIESIDHTGFLHPREVKKLDRSTILGMGAAQEAVAHSGVDFENEERP
;
A
#
# COMPACT_ATOMS: atom_id res chain seq x y z
N MET A 1 39.72 -19.24 -38.74
CA MET A 1 40.30 -19.58 -37.47
C MET A 1 39.85 -18.49 -36.52
N THR A 2 39.02 -18.77 -35.91
CA THR A 2 38.54 -19.40 -34.73
C THR A 2 37.92 -18.40 -33.85
N SER A 3 36.68 -18.62 -33.71
CA SER A 3 36.00 -18.95 -32.48
C SER A 3 35.96 -17.78 -31.52
N ASP A 4 34.87 -17.09 -31.53
CA ASP A 4 33.78 -17.46 -30.71
C ASP A 4 34.19 -17.88 -29.29
N GLN A 5 34.19 -16.97 -28.40
CA GLN A 5 34.00 -17.15 -27.00
C GLN A 5 33.30 -15.92 -26.41
N GLY A 6 32.30 -15.44 -27.10
CA GLY A 6 31.38 -14.46 -26.57
C GLY A 6 30.08 -15.10 -26.08
N GLU A 7 30.13 -16.32 -25.56
CA GLU A 7 29.00 -16.87 -24.88
C GLU A 7 28.75 -16.11 -23.57
N SER A 8 27.76 -15.28 -23.65
CA SER A 8 27.15 -14.56 -22.56
C SER A 8 26.94 -15.51 -21.38
N ARG A 9 27.67 -15.31 -20.33
CA ARG A 9 27.26 -15.79 -19.00
C ARG A 9 26.09 -14.96 -18.52
N LEU A 10 24.98 -15.05 -19.23
CA LEU A 10 23.67 -14.80 -18.64
C LEU A 10 23.48 -15.96 -17.67
N SER A 11 23.58 -15.68 -16.40
CA SER A 11 23.33 -16.66 -15.35
C SER A 11 21.98 -17.29 -15.62
N GLU A 12 21.98 -18.58 -15.90
CA GLU A 12 20.83 -19.35 -16.37
C GLU A 12 19.79 -19.64 -15.28
N HIS A 13 19.81 -18.88 -14.19
CA HIS A 13 18.79 -18.96 -13.18
C HIS A 13 18.01 -17.65 -13.15
N PRO A 14 16.87 -17.57 -13.85
CA PRO A 14 15.99 -16.41 -13.69
C PRO A 14 15.63 -16.30 -12.23
N HIS A 15 15.99 -15.17 -11.61
CA HIS A 15 15.56 -14.89 -10.24
C HIS A 15 14.04 -14.89 -10.22
N ARG A 16 13.45 -15.88 -9.54
CA ARG A 16 12.00 -16.00 -9.40
C ARG A 16 11.58 -15.19 -8.19
N GLY A 17 10.87 -14.09 -8.43
CA GLY A 17 10.20 -13.33 -7.39
C GLY A 17 8.84 -13.93 -7.09
N VAL A 18 8.47 -13.95 -5.82
CA VAL A 18 7.14 -14.37 -5.36
C VAL A 18 6.57 -13.32 -4.42
N VAL A 19 5.25 -13.17 -4.41
CA VAL A 19 4.55 -12.34 -3.43
C VAL A 19 4.25 -13.20 -2.20
N THR A 20 4.81 -12.82 -1.06
CA THR A 20 4.67 -13.56 0.20
C THR A 20 3.67 -12.93 1.16
N GLY A 21 3.40 -11.63 0.99
CA GLY A 21 2.44 -10.91 1.82
C GLY A 21 1.80 -9.77 1.06
N VAL A 22 0.59 -9.44 1.46
CA VAL A 22 -0.17 -8.29 0.94
C VAL A 22 -0.74 -7.48 2.09
N GLY A 23 -0.89 -6.19 1.88
CA GLY A 23 -1.55 -5.28 2.81
C GLY A 23 -2.25 -4.19 2.02
N ALA A 24 -3.35 -3.69 2.56
CA ALA A 24 -4.14 -2.64 1.93
C ALA A 24 -4.84 -1.76 2.96
N MET A 25 -4.88 -0.46 2.70
CA MET A 25 -5.77 0.48 3.36
C MET A 25 -6.57 1.21 2.29
N THR A 26 -7.86 1.01 2.28
CA THR A 26 -8.75 1.50 1.21
C THR A 26 -10.02 2.13 1.78
N CYS A 27 -10.81 2.77 0.93
CA CYS A 27 -12.14 3.25 1.30
C CYS A 27 -13.17 2.13 1.55
N LEU A 28 -12.78 0.87 1.35
CA LEU A 28 -13.60 -0.33 1.59
C LEU A 28 -13.22 -1.08 2.85
N GLY A 29 -12.03 -0.85 3.40
CA GLY A 29 -11.57 -1.51 4.61
C GLY A 29 -10.18 -1.03 5.06
N GLU A 30 -9.89 -1.22 6.32
CA GLU A 30 -8.64 -0.80 6.95
C GLU A 30 -7.50 -1.82 6.76
N ASN A 31 -7.81 -2.97 6.18
CA ASN A 31 -6.86 -4.04 5.85
C ASN A 31 -7.27 -4.78 4.58
N ALA A 32 -6.41 -5.64 4.09
CA ALA A 32 -6.64 -6.39 2.86
C ALA A 32 -7.86 -7.33 2.96
N ALA A 33 -8.07 -7.96 4.11
CA ALA A 33 -9.18 -8.89 4.31
C ALA A 33 -10.54 -8.17 4.28
N GLU A 34 -10.67 -7.05 4.98
CA GLU A 34 -11.89 -6.22 4.97
C GLU A 34 -12.17 -5.63 3.58
N THR A 35 -11.11 -5.15 2.92
CA THR A 35 -11.21 -4.66 1.54
C THR A 35 -11.76 -5.75 0.62
N TRP A 36 -11.21 -6.94 0.70
CA TRP A 36 -11.65 -8.09 -0.10
C TRP A 36 -13.09 -8.49 0.18
N GLU A 37 -13.47 -8.57 1.45
CA GLU A 37 -14.86 -8.91 1.83
C GLU A 37 -15.86 -7.87 1.32
N SER A 38 -15.54 -6.59 1.46
CA SER A 38 -16.37 -5.51 0.92
C SER A 38 -16.51 -5.58 -0.60
N MET A 39 -15.43 -5.92 -1.31
CA MET A 39 -15.47 -6.15 -2.76
C MET A 39 -16.35 -7.35 -3.13
N ARG A 40 -16.23 -8.46 -2.41
CA ARG A 40 -17.06 -9.66 -2.63
C ARG A 40 -18.55 -9.37 -2.45
N GLU A 41 -18.90 -8.53 -1.48
CA GLU A 41 -20.28 -8.14 -1.21
C GLU A 41 -20.79 -7.07 -2.18
N GLY A 42 -19.96 -6.58 -3.09
CA GLY A 42 -20.32 -5.52 -4.05
C GLY A 42 -20.52 -4.16 -3.39
N ARG A 43 -19.91 -3.92 -2.22
CA ARG A 43 -19.97 -2.61 -1.56
C ARG A 43 -19.18 -1.58 -2.36
N SER A 44 -19.70 -0.36 -2.43
CA SER A 44 -18.98 0.79 -2.99
C SER A 44 -18.40 1.63 -1.87
N GLY A 45 -17.11 1.98 -1.99
CA GLY A 45 -16.47 2.97 -1.13
C GLY A 45 -16.56 4.39 -1.68
N ILE A 46 -17.19 4.56 -2.83
CA ILE A 46 -17.38 5.88 -3.45
C ILE A 46 -18.59 6.56 -2.81
N ARG A 47 -18.40 7.78 -2.34
CA ARG A 47 -19.42 8.59 -1.70
C ARG A 47 -19.29 10.06 -2.06
N VAL A 48 -20.26 10.86 -1.69
CA VAL A 48 -20.16 12.32 -1.80
C VAL A 48 -19.09 12.80 -0.81
N VAL A 49 -18.12 13.54 -1.30
CA VAL A 49 -17.03 14.11 -0.49
C VAL A 49 -17.51 15.37 0.24
N ASP A 50 -17.01 15.58 1.45
CA ASP A 50 -17.25 16.82 2.18
C ASP A 50 -16.48 17.96 1.51
N ARG A 51 -17.21 18.89 0.88
CA ARG A 51 -16.63 20.05 0.19
C ARG A 51 -15.85 20.96 1.13
N ALA A 52 -16.14 20.99 2.40
CA ALA A 52 -15.42 21.81 3.37
C ALA A 52 -13.92 21.46 3.42
N GLN A 53 -13.56 20.21 3.12
CA GLN A 53 -12.15 19.79 3.05
C GLN A 53 -11.40 20.39 1.84
N PHE A 54 -12.13 20.89 0.85
CA PHE A 54 -11.59 21.39 -0.42
C PHE A 54 -11.78 22.91 -0.60
N GLU A 55 -12.24 23.62 0.41
CA GLU A 55 -12.44 25.09 0.35
C GLU A 55 -11.18 25.85 -0.11
N ALA A 56 -9.99 25.36 0.23
CA ALA A 56 -8.73 25.94 -0.18
C ALA A 56 -8.48 25.91 -1.70
N PHE A 57 -9.20 25.06 -2.44
CA PHE A 57 -9.07 24.91 -3.89
C PHE A 57 -10.07 25.80 -4.68
N GLY A 58 -10.92 26.54 -3.97
CA GLY A 58 -11.89 27.48 -4.56
C GLY A 58 -13.12 26.81 -5.16
N ASP A 59 -13.99 27.65 -5.73
CA ASP A 59 -15.29 27.22 -6.27
C ASP A 59 -15.19 26.40 -7.57
N ASP A 60 -14.02 26.36 -8.19
CA ASP A 60 -13.78 25.64 -9.45
C ASP A 60 -13.65 24.10 -9.26
N TRP A 61 -13.68 23.61 -8.02
CA TRP A 61 -13.63 22.18 -7.75
C TRP A 61 -14.95 21.50 -8.11
N SER A 62 -14.94 20.78 -9.22
CA SER A 62 -16.15 20.13 -9.77
C SER A 62 -16.38 18.72 -9.27
N THR A 63 -15.38 18.08 -8.66
CA THR A 63 -15.51 16.71 -8.14
C THR A 63 -16.30 16.71 -6.85
N ILE A 64 -17.37 15.92 -6.82
CA ILE A 64 -18.29 15.80 -5.66
C ILE A 64 -18.36 14.40 -5.07
N ILE A 65 -17.70 13.42 -5.71
CA ILE A 65 -17.65 12.03 -5.27
C ILE A 65 -16.20 11.55 -5.20
N GLY A 66 -15.91 10.66 -4.30
CA GLY A 66 -14.58 10.07 -4.12
C GLY A 66 -14.57 8.88 -3.18
N GLY A 67 -13.51 8.11 -3.22
CA GLY A 67 -13.23 7.03 -2.29
C GLY A 67 -12.42 7.54 -1.11
N GLU A 68 -13.09 8.11 -0.10
CA GLU A 68 -12.42 8.65 1.08
C GLU A 68 -12.19 7.57 2.14
N ILE A 69 -11.03 7.65 2.78
CA ILE A 69 -10.72 6.96 4.02
C ILE A 69 -10.95 7.96 5.15
N GLU A 70 -12.02 7.83 5.91
CA GLU A 70 -12.40 8.83 6.92
C GLU A 70 -11.42 8.89 8.09
N SER A 71 -11.07 7.73 8.62
CA SER A 71 -10.16 7.60 9.75
C SER A 71 -9.06 6.58 9.46
N ILE A 72 -7.94 6.72 10.13
CA ILE A 72 -6.84 5.78 10.07
C ILE A 72 -6.46 5.46 11.52
N ASP A 73 -6.63 4.21 11.93
CA ASP A 73 -6.05 3.75 13.18
C ASP A 73 -4.54 3.49 12.96
N HIS A 74 -3.73 4.41 13.42
CA HIS A 74 -2.28 4.36 13.32
C HIS A 74 -1.59 3.87 14.60
N THR A 75 -2.36 3.53 15.65
CA THR A 75 -1.81 3.22 16.98
C THR A 75 -0.94 1.97 16.99
N GLY A 76 -1.17 1.05 16.04
CA GLY A 76 -0.40 -0.19 15.92
C GLY A 76 0.96 -0.04 15.23
N PHE A 77 1.23 1.09 14.55
CA PHE A 77 2.45 1.22 13.73
C PHE A 77 3.13 2.59 13.75
N LEU A 78 2.52 3.61 14.33
CA LEU A 78 3.10 4.94 14.43
C LEU A 78 2.92 5.52 15.82
N HIS A 79 4.00 6.15 16.31
CA HIS A 79 3.91 6.94 17.54
C HIS A 79 3.16 8.26 17.26
N PRO A 80 2.28 8.75 18.17
CA PRO A 80 1.49 9.98 17.96
C PRO A 80 2.31 11.23 17.60
N ARG A 81 3.58 11.29 17.98
CA ARG A 81 4.48 12.41 17.63
C ARG A 81 4.92 12.37 16.16
N GLU A 82 4.98 11.19 15.57
CA GLU A 82 5.38 10.98 14.18
C GLU A 82 4.24 11.28 13.24
N VAL A 83 3.02 10.91 13.62
CA VAL A 83 1.80 11.18 12.84
C VAL A 83 1.67 12.66 12.45
N LYS A 84 2.03 13.58 13.36
CA LYS A 84 1.96 15.02 13.10
C LYS A 84 2.96 15.53 12.06
N LYS A 85 3.97 14.74 11.73
CA LYS A 85 5.04 15.10 10.78
C LYS A 85 4.86 14.47 9.41
N LEU A 86 3.94 13.52 9.29
CA LEU A 86 3.72 12.75 8.07
C LEU A 86 2.44 13.22 7.38
N ASP A 87 2.44 13.18 6.08
CA ASP A 87 1.23 13.35 5.30
C ASP A 87 0.36 12.08 5.36
N ARG A 88 -0.90 12.25 5.01
CA ARG A 88 -1.89 11.18 5.08
C ARG A 88 -1.56 10.00 4.16
N SER A 89 -1.02 10.27 2.98
CA SER A 89 -0.66 9.21 2.02
C SER A 89 0.48 8.34 2.55
N THR A 90 1.46 8.97 3.22
CA THR A 90 2.55 8.24 3.88
C THR A 90 2.03 7.35 5.00
N ILE A 91 1.11 7.84 5.84
CA ILE A 91 0.52 7.05 6.92
C ILE A 91 -0.22 5.83 6.38
N LEU A 92 -1.02 6.01 5.31
CA LEU A 92 -1.72 4.91 4.64
C LEU A 92 -0.75 3.87 4.07
N GLY A 93 0.30 4.35 3.39
CA GLY A 93 1.34 3.48 2.82
C GLY A 93 2.08 2.68 3.91
N MET A 94 2.38 3.29 5.05
CA MET A 94 3.04 2.61 6.17
C MET A 94 2.14 1.53 6.79
N GLY A 95 0.85 1.82 6.97
CA GLY A 95 -0.12 0.85 7.48
C GLY A 95 -0.25 -0.38 6.58
N ALA A 96 -0.41 -0.16 5.28
CA ALA A 96 -0.47 -1.24 4.30
C ALA A 96 0.85 -2.05 4.24
N ALA A 97 2.00 -1.37 4.30
CA ALA A 97 3.30 -2.03 4.30
C ALA A 97 3.50 -2.90 5.55
N GLN A 98 3.11 -2.41 6.71
CA GLN A 98 3.20 -3.18 7.96
C GLN A 98 2.32 -4.44 7.91
N GLU A 99 1.10 -4.33 7.42
CA GLU A 99 0.23 -5.49 7.21
C GLU A 99 0.88 -6.51 6.26
N ALA A 100 1.43 -6.04 5.12
CA ALA A 100 2.09 -6.90 4.15
C ALA A 100 3.29 -7.65 4.75
N VAL A 101 4.11 -6.97 5.55
CA VAL A 101 5.25 -7.57 6.26
C VAL A 101 4.77 -8.61 7.26
N ALA A 102 3.78 -8.29 8.08
CA ALA A 102 3.21 -9.24 9.04
C ALA A 102 2.61 -10.47 8.34
N HIS A 103 1.89 -10.25 7.23
CA HIS A 103 1.27 -11.31 6.43
C HIS A 103 2.32 -12.21 5.76
N SER A 104 3.47 -11.66 5.36
CA SER A 104 4.54 -12.41 4.69
C SER A 104 5.21 -13.44 5.58
N GLY A 105 5.21 -13.25 6.89
CA GLY A 105 5.95 -14.07 7.84
C GLY A 105 7.48 -13.92 7.75
N VAL A 106 7.98 -12.92 7.02
CA VAL A 106 9.42 -12.66 6.89
C VAL A 106 9.98 -12.15 8.21
N ASP A 107 11.05 -12.78 8.67
CA ASP A 107 11.81 -12.36 9.85
C ASP A 107 13.08 -11.64 9.39
N PHE A 108 13.02 -10.31 9.33
CA PHE A 108 14.14 -9.47 8.87
C PHE A 108 15.37 -9.50 9.78
N GLU A 109 15.26 -10.00 11.00
CA GLU A 109 16.40 -10.11 11.93
C GLU A 109 17.25 -11.37 11.63
N ASN A 110 16.60 -12.42 11.10
CA ASN A 110 17.21 -13.70 10.81
C ASN A 110 17.44 -13.96 9.31
N GLU A 111 17.02 -13.05 8.44
CA GLU A 111 17.27 -13.18 7.00
C GLU A 111 18.74 -12.93 6.67
N GLU A 112 19.38 -13.89 6.00
CA GLU A 112 20.70 -13.71 5.43
C GLU A 112 20.62 -12.68 4.30
N ARG A 113 21.37 -11.60 4.44
CA ARG A 113 21.49 -10.62 3.35
C ARG A 113 22.35 -11.23 2.23
N PRO A 114 21.92 -11.13 0.97
CA PRO A 114 22.68 -11.62 -0.17
C PRO A 114 24.01 -10.90 -0.34
#